data_82a5667247abd00b68c841c32c579bdc
#
_entry.id   82a5667247abd00b68c841c32c579bdc
#
_cell.length_a   1.000
_cell.length_b   1.000
_cell.length_c   1.000
_cell.angle_alpha   90.00
_cell.angle_beta   90.00
_cell.angle_gamma   90.00
#
_symmetry.space_group_name_H-M   'P 1'
#
loop_
_entity.id
_entity.type
_entity.pdbx_description
1 polymer ?
#
loop_
_entity_poly.entity_id
_entity_poly.type
_entity_poly.pdbx_seq_one_letter_code
_entity_poly.pdbx_strand_id
1 'polypeptide(L)'
;MSVNKAEPRIETYIAVKVGGKNDPSETTGLAHYFEHLMFKGTQQFGTSNYEAEKPLLDQIEQLFEVYRKTTDDAERAAIYRQIDSISYEASKYAIPNEYDKLMSAIGALETNANTSMDRTVYIENIPSNQIENWARIQADRFKNVVIRGFHTELETIYEEKNMSLTDDNRKVYTTIGEVLYPNHPYGKQSVLGTQEHLKNPSITNVKNYHTQYYVPNNMAILLSGDFDPDQMIATIDKYFGDMQPNENIPQLAFEPEAPITKPIVKEVYGPDAANVTLAWRTDNAASDDAECL
;
A
#
# COMPACT_ATOMS: atom_id res chain seq x y z
N MET A 1 -5.35 -22.09 2.61
CA MET A 1 -4.81 -22.80 1.43
C MET A 1 -5.92 -23.57 0.74
N SER A 2 -5.95 -23.59 -0.60
CA SER A 2 -6.90 -24.35 -1.43
C SER A 2 -6.11 -25.12 -2.49
N VAL A 3 -6.21 -26.45 -2.50
CA VAL A 3 -5.49 -27.29 -3.45
C VAL A 3 -6.33 -27.54 -4.69
N ASN A 4 -5.78 -27.21 -5.86
CA ASN A 4 -6.36 -27.48 -7.16
C ASN A 4 -5.25 -27.89 -8.14
N LYS A 5 -5.27 -29.11 -8.63
CA LYS A 5 -4.25 -29.69 -9.52
C LYS A 5 -4.61 -29.61 -11.01
N ALA A 6 -5.59 -28.81 -11.38
CA ALA A 6 -6.01 -28.67 -12.77
C ALA A 6 -4.93 -28.00 -13.65
N GLU A 7 -4.16 -27.10 -13.06
CA GLU A 7 -3.07 -26.39 -13.73
C GLU A 7 -1.82 -26.40 -12.83
N PRO A 8 -0.59 -26.49 -13.38
CA PRO A 8 0.65 -26.51 -12.59
C PRO A 8 1.06 -25.11 -12.14
N ARG A 9 0.13 -24.36 -11.55
CA ARG A 9 0.31 -22.99 -11.09
C ARG A 9 -0.30 -22.78 -9.71
N ILE A 10 0.14 -21.73 -9.04
CA ILE A 10 -0.33 -21.32 -7.73
C ILE A 10 -0.66 -19.83 -7.79
N GLU A 11 -1.90 -19.49 -7.47
CA GLU A 11 -2.31 -18.12 -7.10
C GLU A 11 -1.85 -17.82 -5.69
N THR A 12 -1.15 -16.72 -5.54
CA THR A 12 -0.61 -16.28 -4.26
C THR A 12 -1.14 -14.91 -3.89
N TYR A 13 -1.57 -14.76 -2.64
CA TYR A 13 -1.95 -13.48 -2.07
C TYR A 13 -1.25 -13.30 -0.74
N ILE A 14 -0.56 -12.17 -0.57
CA ILE A 14 -0.11 -11.72 0.76
C ILE A 14 -0.96 -10.52 1.13
N ALA A 15 -1.87 -10.72 2.07
CA ALA A 15 -2.80 -9.70 2.55
C ALA A 15 -2.31 -9.14 3.89
N VAL A 16 -2.25 -7.82 3.99
CA VAL A 16 -1.96 -7.10 5.23
C VAL A 16 -3.24 -6.39 5.68
N LYS A 17 -3.63 -6.55 6.94
CA LYS A 17 -4.83 -5.94 7.53
C LYS A 17 -4.56 -4.46 7.87
N VAL A 18 -4.23 -3.69 6.85
CA VAL A 18 -3.95 -2.26 6.95
C VAL A 18 -4.23 -1.59 5.62
N GLY A 19 -4.85 -0.41 5.66
CA GLY A 19 -5.22 0.35 4.46
C GLY A 19 -5.43 1.82 4.80
N GLY A 20 -6.06 2.57 3.90
CA GLY A 20 -6.23 4.02 4.00
C GLY A 20 -6.88 4.51 5.29
N LYS A 21 -7.72 3.69 5.95
CA LYS A 21 -8.31 4.06 7.26
C LYS A 21 -7.29 4.12 8.40
N ASN A 22 -6.14 3.47 8.23
CA ASN A 22 -5.06 3.42 9.22
C ASN A 22 -4.04 4.54 9.02
N ASP A 23 -4.16 5.32 7.95
CA ASP A 23 -3.26 6.44 7.71
C ASP A 23 -3.40 7.49 8.82
N PRO A 24 -2.31 8.09 9.29
CA PRO A 24 -2.40 9.26 10.15
C PRO A 24 -3.20 10.37 9.46
N SER A 25 -4.06 11.06 10.22
CA SER A 25 -4.95 12.10 9.68
C SER A 25 -4.22 13.24 8.96
N GLU A 26 -2.97 13.47 9.32
CA GLU A 26 -2.07 14.50 8.77
C GLU A 26 -1.17 14.01 7.62
N THR A 27 -1.23 12.70 7.27
CA THR A 27 -0.43 12.08 6.18
C THR A 27 -1.21 10.99 5.48
N THR A 28 -2.43 11.29 5.03
CA THR A 28 -3.28 10.35 4.29
C THR A 28 -2.69 10.00 2.92
N GLY A 29 -2.99 8.81 2.43
CA GLY A 29 -2.39 8.23 1.21
C GLY A 29 -1.15 7.38 1.50
N LEU A 30 -0.77 7.23 2.78
CA LEU A 30 0.43 6.53 3.20
C LEU A 30 0.39 5.03 2.86
N ALA A 31 -0.76 4.38 3.08
CA ALA A 31 -0.96 2.97 2.77
C ALA A 31 -0.70 2.66 1.28
N HIS A 32 -1.27 3.44 0.40
CA HIS A 32 -1.11 3.31 -1.05
C HIS A 32 0.32 3.66 -1.49
N TYR A 33 0.88 4.72 -0.93
CA TYR A 33 2.25 5.09 -1.22
C TYR A 33 3.24 3.99 -0.79
N PHE A 34 3.03 3.39 0.37
CA PHE A 34 3.87 2.29 0.83
C PHE A 34 3.72 1.04 -0.05
N GLU A 35 2.51 0.75 -0.57
CA GLU A 35 2.31 -0.30 -1.56
C GLU A 35 3.27 -0.14 -2.75
N HIS A 36 3.35 1.05 -3.36
CA HIS A 36 4.27 1.34 -4.47
C HIS A 36 5.74 1.16 -4.08
N LEU A 37 6.11 1.61 -2.88
CA LEU A 37 7.48 1.50 -2.39
C LEU A 37 7.92 0.05 -2.16
N MET A 38 6.99 -0.85 -1.89
CA MET A 38 7.27 -2.28 -1.77
C MET A 38 7.81 -2.93 -3.06
N PHE A 39 7.65 -2.30 -4.21
CA PHE A 39 8.20 -2.77 -5.51
C PHE A 39 9.62 -2.25 -5.80
N LYS A 40 10.18 -1.37 -4.94
CA LYS A 40 11.47 -0.72 -5.19
C LYS A 40 12.67 -1.55 -4.71
N GLY A 41 12.43 -2.70 -4.07
CA GLY A 41 13.44 -3.67 -3.67
C GLY A 41 13.84 -3.63 -2.20
N THR A 42 14.91 -4.34 -1.90
CA THR A 42 15.41 -4.59 -0.56
C THR A 42 16.89 -4.22 -0.46
N GLN A 43 17.56 -4.70 0.56
CA GLN A 43 19.03 -4.64 0.65
C GLN A 43 19.72 -5.59 -0.33
N GLN A 44 19.03 -6.63 -0.84
CA GLN A 44 19.58 -7.67 -1.68
C GLN A 44 19.27 -7.50 -3.18
N PHE A 45 18.18 -6.84 -3.51
CA PHE A 45 17.80 -6.53 -4.89
C PHE A 45 17.21 -5.11 -5.00
N GLY A 46 17.16 -4.56 -6.21
CA GLY A 46 16.81 -3.17 -6.48
C GLY A 46 18.00 -2.22 -6.32
N THR A 47 19.19 -2.73 -6.01
CA THR A 47 20.41 -1.95 -5.86
C THR A 47 21.63 -2.72 -6.33
N SER A 48 22.59 -2.01 -6.92
CA SER A 48 23.90 -2.57 -7.27
C SER A 48 24.89 -2.57 -6.11
N ASN A 49 24.68 -1.72 -5.09
CA ASN A 49 25.53 -1.62 -3.90
C ASN A 49 24.78 -0.89 -2.76
N TYR A 50 24.12 -1.66 -1.90
CA TYR A 50 23.34 -1.11 -0.78
C TYR A 50 24.20 -0.35 0.23
N GLU A 51 25.41 -0.82 0.52
CA GLU A 51 26.30 -0.17 1.50
C GLU A 51 26.67 1.27 1.08
N ALA A 52 26.86 1.47 -0.23
CA ALA A 52 27.14 2.79 -0.78
C ALA A 52 25.87 3.66 -0.94
N GLU A 53 24.73 3.03 -1.18
CA GLU A 53 23.43 3.69 -1.34
C GLU A 53 22.86 4.17 0.00
N LYS A 54 22.95 3.36 1.05
CA LYS A 54 22.33 3.59 2.35
C LYS A 54 22.58 4.97 2.95
N PRO A 55 23.82 5.51 3.01
CA PRO A 55 24.08 6.82 3.56
C PRO A 55 23.33 7.95 2.81
N LEU A 56 23.13 7.80 1.51
CA LEU A 56 22.37 8.76 0.70
C LEU A 56 20.87 8.69 1.02
N LEU A 57 20.32 7.47 1.17
CA LEU A 57 18.93 7.28 1.57
C LEU A 57 18.65 7.82 2.97
N ASP A 58 19.57 7.61 3.93
CA ASP A 58 19.47 8.15 5.28
C ASP A 58 19.50 9.71 5.27
N GLN A 59 20.31 10.29 4.41
CA GLN A 59 20.36 11.76 4.24
C GLN A 59 19.09 12.31 3.59
N ILE A 60 18.54 11.64 2.60
CA ILE A 60 17.25 12.01 1.99
C ILE A 60 16.13 11.99 3.03
N GLU A 61 16.07 10.96 3.88
CA GLU A 61 15.10 10.90 4.98
C GLU A 61 15.20 12.09 5.92
N GLN A 62 16.42 12.41 6.37
CA GLN A 62 16.66 13.56 7.25
C GLN A 62 16.22 14.88 6.62
N LEU A 63 16.51 15.07 5.34
CA LEU A 63 16.12 16.27 4.61
C LEU A 63 14.60 16.40 4.46
N PHE A 64 13.88 15.29 4.22
CA PHE A 64 12.42 15.32 4.18
C PHE A 64 11.83 15.68 5.54
N GLU A 65 12.40 15.22 6.65
CA GLU A 65 11.92 15.59 7.99
C GLU A 65 12.21 17.08 8.34
N VAL A 66 13.27 17.66 7.80
CA VAL A 66 13.52 19.11 7.89
C VAL A 66 12.54 19.87 6.98
N TYR A 67 12.38 19.44 5.74
CA TYR A 67 11.46 20.02 4.76
C TYR A 67 10.03 20.15 5.30
N ARG A 68 9.52 19.12 5.98
CA ARG A 68 8.18 19.10 6.57
C ARG A 68 7.97 20.15 7.64
N LYS A 69 9.01 20.49 8.38
CA LYS A 69 8.98 21.44 9.52
C LYS A 69 9.24 22.88 9.07
N THR A 70 9.78 23.07 7.88
CA THR A 70 10.11 24.38 7.32
C THR A 70 8.87 25.00 6.70
N THR A 71 8.56 26.24 7.06
CA THR A 71 7.40 26.99 6.56
C THR A 71 7.77 28.11 5.57
N ASP A 72 9.03 28.51 5.52
CA ASP A 72 9.51 29.50 4.54
C ASP A 72 9.67 28.85 3.17
N ASP A 73 9.03 29.41 2.16
CA ASP A 73 9.00 28.86 0.81
C ASP A 73 10.37 28.84 0.13
N ALA A 74 11.22 29.84 0.37
CA ALA A 74 12.55 29.90 -0.21
C ALA A 74 13.49 28.85 0.40
N GLU A 75 13.39 28.66 1.71
CA GLU A 75 14.12 27.63 2.43
C GLU A 75 13.63 26.22 2.01
N ARG A 76 12.32 25.98 1.94
CA ARG A 76 11.75 24.74 1.43
C ARG A 76 12.27 24.41 0.03
N ALA A 77 12.26 25.39 -0.88
CA ALA A 77 12.79 25.20 -2.22
C ALA A 77 14.29 24.89 -2.23
N ALA A 78 15.06 25.42 -1.29
CA ALA A 78 16.49 25.11 -1.16
C ALA A 78 16.71 23.67 -0.65
N ILE A 79 15.95 23.24 0.35
CA ILE A 79 16.00 21.87 0.87
C ILE A 79 15.57 20.86 -0.22
N TYR A 80 14.52 21.18 -0.96
CA TYR A 80 14.03 20.31 -2.03
C TYR A 80 15.08 20.09 -3.12
N ARG A 81 15.82 21.13 -3.52
CA ARG A 81 16.96 20.99 -4.45
C ARG A 81 18.07 20.09 -3.91
N GLN A 82 18.29 20.09 -2.59
CA GLN A 82 19.26 19.16 -1.98
C GLN A 82 18.75 17.73 -2.02
N ILE A 83 17.46 17.51 -1.69
CA ILE A 83 16.80 16.20 -1.80
C ILE A 83 16.94 15.68 -3.23
N ASP A 84 16.63 16.48 -4.23
CA ASP A 84 16.71 16.12 -5.64
C ASP A 84 18.14 15.71 -6.05
N SER A 85 19.13 16.54 -5.66
CA SER A 85 20.55 16.26 -5.95
C SER A 85 21.02 14.95 -5.32
N ILE A 86 20.67 14.66 -4.05
CA ILE A 86 21.09 13.45 -3.36
C ILE A 86 20.31 12.25 -3.89
N SER A 87 19.03 12.41 -4.22
CA SER A 87 18.21 11.38 -4.85
C SER A 87 18.79 10.96 -6.21
N TYR A 88 19.31 11.91 -6.99
CA TYR A 88 20.03 11.61 -8.22
C TYR A 88 21.31 10.80 -7.97
N GLU A 89 22.10 11.12 -6.94
CA GLU A 89 23.27 10.32 -6.58
C GLU A 89 22.89 8.91 -6.12
N ALA A 90 21.84 8.77 -5.31
CA ALA A 90 21.32 7.47 -4.87
C ALA A 90 20.81 6.63 -6.04
N SER A 91 20.16 7.27 -7.03
CA SER A 91 19.61 6.57 -8.20
C SER A 91 20.66 5.85 -9.06
N LYS A 92 21.94 6.24 -8.95
CA LYS A 92 23.06 5.56 -9.65
C LYS A 92 23.28 4.14 -9.15
N TYR A 93 22.86 3.83 -7.95
CA TYR A 93 22.90 2.49 -7.37
C TYR A 93 21.63 1.70 -7.64
N ALA A 94 20.50 2.35 -7.87
CA ALA A 94 19.23 1.69 -8.08
C ALA A 94 19.22 0.86 -9.37
N ILE A 95 18.64 -0.35 -9.29
CA ILE A 95 18.34 -1.21 -10.45
C ILE A 95 16.83 -1.16 -10.69
N PRO A 96 16.38 -0.38 -11.66
CA PRO A 96 14.95 -0.20 -11.90
C PRO A 96 14.25 -1.51 -12.27
N ASN A 97 13.06 -1.72 -11.70
CA ASN A 97 12.17 -2.86 -11.98
C ASN A 97 12.85 -4.22 -11.77
N GLU A 98 13.81 -4.31 -10.84
CA GLU A 98 14.50 -5.59 -10.58
C GLU A 98 13.55 -6.61 -9.96
N TYR A 99 12.62 -6.18 -9.10
CA TYR A 99 11.57 -7.05 -8.59
C TYR A 99 10.76 -7.70 -9.72
N ASP A 100 10.28 -6.92 -10.68
CA ASP A 100 9.50 -7.43 -11.82
C ASP A 100 10.32 -8.40 -12.68
N LYS A 101 11.62 -8.12 -12.83
CA LYS A 101 12.55 -9.02 -13.54
C LYS A 101 12.73 -10.34 -12.79
N LEU A 102 12.85 -10.31 -11.47
CA LEU A 102 12.96 -11.51 -10.63
C LEU A 102 11.66 -12.34 -10.71
N MET A 103 10.50 -11.70 -10.60
CA MET A 103 9.22 -12.37 -10.71
C MET A 103 8.99 -12.96 -12.11
N SER A 104 9.34 -12.22 -13.16
CA SER A 104 9.29 -12.71 -14.54
C SER A 104 10.26 -13.89 -14.76
N ALA A 105 11.45 -13.85 -14.17
CA ALA A 105 12.44 -14.93 -14.29
C ALA A 105 11.97 -16.25 -13.67
N ILE A 106 11.14 -16.22 -12.64
CA ILE A 106 10.49 -17.41 -12.07
C ILE A 106 9.17 -17.76 -12.78
N GLY A 107 8.79 -17.05 -13.84
CA GLY A 107 7.58 -17.30 -14.62
C GLY A 107 6.29 -16.81 -13.93
N ALA A 108 6.38 -15.83 -13.06
CA ALA A 108 5.20 -15.19 -12.48
C ALA A 108 4.41 -14.43 -13.54
N LEU A 109 3.12 -14.46 -13.40
CA LEU A 109 2.13 -13.69 -14.15
C LEU A 109 1.34 -12.83 -13.15
N GLU A 110 0.68 -11.79 -13.65
CA GLU A 110 -0.25 -10.96 -12.87
C GLU A 110 0.37 -10.37 -11.59
N THR A 111 1.68 -10.10 -11.61
CA THR A 111 2.35 -9.40 -10.51
C THR A 111 1.72 -8.04 -10.31
N ASN A 112 1.01 -7.89 -9.21
CA ASN A 112 0.25 -6.67 -8.91
C ASN A 112 0.05 -6.49 -7.40
N ALA A 113 -0.53 -5.34 -7.02
CA ALA A 113 -1.02 -5.10 -5.67
C ALA A 113 -2.25 -4.18 -5.71
N ASN A 114 -2.95 -4.09 -4.61
CA ASN A 114 -4.02 -3.11 -4.43
C ASN A 114 -4.15 -2.72 -2.96
N THR A 115 -4.45 -1.45 -2.74
CA THR A 115 -4.78 -0.88 -1.43
C THR A 115 -6.23 -0.42 -1.39
N SER A 116 -6.94 -0.83 -0.36
CA SER A 116 -8.28 -0.35 -0.02
C SER A 116 -8.26 0.45 1.29
N MET A 117 -9.42 0.80 1.80
CA MET A 117 -9.54 1.41 3.12
C MET A 117 -9.11 0.45 4.25
N ASP A 118 -9.25 -0.87 4.06
CA ASP A 118 -9.11 -1.89 5.11
C ASP A 118 -7.90 -2.79 4.97
N ARG A 119 -7.37 -2.94 3.76
CA ARG A 119 -6.31 -3.91 3.46
C ARG A 119 -5.42 -3.45 2.32
N THR A 120 -4.20 -3.97 2.33
CA THR A 120 -3.26 -3.97 1.20
C THR A 120 -2.98 -5.42 0.82
N VAL A 121 -3.07 -5.76 -0.47
CA VAL A 121 -2.90 -7.13 -0.96
C VAL A 121 -1.91 -7.14 -2.12
N TYR A 122 -0.96 -8.06 -2.08
CA TYR A 122 0.04 -8.34 -3.11
C TYR A 122 -0.31 -9.66 -3.78
N ILE A 123 -0.29 -9.71 -5.10
CA ILE A 123 -0.86 -10.79 -5.90
C ILE A 123 0.16 -11.25 -6.94
N GLU A 124 0.39 -12.55 -7.03
CA GLU A 124 1.14 -13.16 -8.10
C GLU A 124 0.55 -14.53 -8.46
N ASN A 125 0.66 -14.89 -9.74
CA ASN A 125 0.37 -16.25 -10.23
C ASN A 125 1.69 -16.88 -10.67
N ILE A 126 2.15 -17.92 -9.99
CA ILE A 126 3.47 -18.54 -10.22
C ILE A 126 3.36 -20.01 -10.68
N PRO A 127 4.35 -20.53 -11.41
CA PRO A 127 4.48 -21.98 -11.61
C PRO A 127 4.65 -22.71 -10.27
N SER A 128 4.00 -23.85 -10.09
CA SER A 128 3.99 -24.59 -8.82
C SER A 128 5.39 -25.03 -8.35
N ASN A 129 6.32 -25.27 -9.28
CA ASN A 129 7.71 -25.61 -8.96
C ASN A 129 8.58 -24.39 -8.56
N GLN A 130 8.02 -23.18 -8.52
CA GLN A 130 8.75 -21.95 -8.18
C GLN A 130 8.39 -21.39 -6.79
N ILE A 131 7.59 -22.12 -6.02
CA ILE A 131 7.12 -21.63 -4.71
C ILE A 131 8.26 -21.29 -3.75
N GLU A 132 9.36 -22.02 -3.77
CA GLU A 132 10.52 -21.74 -2.91
C GLU A 132 11.22 -20.45 -3.30
N ASN A 133 11.39 -20.19 -4.61
CA ASN A 133 11.95 -18.93 -5.10
C ASN A 133 11.02 -17.74 -4.78
N TRP A 134 9.72 -17.92 -5.00
CA TRP A 134 8.72 -16.94 -4.61
C TRP A 134 8.78 -16.63 -3.11
N ALA A 135 8.73 -17.65 -2.27
CA ALA A 135 8.76 -17.47 -0.80
C ALA A 135 10.02 -16.74 -0.34
N ARG A 136 11.18 -17.03 -0.92
CA ARG A 136 12.45 -16.36 -0.63
C ARG A 136 12.41 -14.88 -1.01
N ILE A 137 11.92 -14.55 -2.23
CA ILE A 137 11.83 -13.17 -2.72
C ILE A 137 10.83 -12.38 -1.87
N GLN A 138 9.64 -12.96 -1.61
CA GLN A 138 8.62 -12.28 -0.83
C GLN A 138 9.04 -12.08 0.63
N ALA A 139 9.62 -13.10 1.26
CA ALA A 139 10.08 -12.97 2.65
C ALA A 139 11.15 -11.88 2.79
N ASP A 140 12.09 -11.76 1.87
CA ASP A 140 13.07 -10.66 1.87
C ASP A 140 12.38 -9.31 1.68
N ARG A 141 11.44 -9.21 0.72
CA ARG A 141 10.65 -8.01 0.45
C ARG A 141 9.87 -7.52 1.66
N PHE A 142 9.19 -8.42 2.37
CA PHE A 142 8.38 -8.07 3.53
C PHE A 142 9.19 -7.81 4.80
N LYS A 143 10.37 -8.41 4.94
CA LYS A 143 11.25 -8.21 6.09
C LYS A 143 12.23 -7.04 5.94
N ASN A 144 12.75 -6.84 4.74
CA ASN A 144 13.93 -6.02 4.49
C ASN A 144 13.69 -4.93 3.44
N VAL A 145 12.45 -4.44 3.32
CA VAL A 145 12.11 -3.35 2.38
C VAL A 145 13.03 -2.14 2.58
N VAL A 146 13.49 -1.59 1.48
CA VAL A 146 14.27 -0.34 1.45
C VAL A 146 13.46 0.73 0.74
N ILE A 147 13.25 1.86 1.43
CA ILE A 147 12.54 3.01 0.85
C ILE A 147 13.48 3.68 -0.16
N ARG A 148 13.29 3.33 -1.42
CA ARG A 148 14.10 3.76 -2.56
C ARG A 148 13.24 4.45 -3.60
N GLY A 149 13.79 5.45 -4.28
CA GLY A 149 13.04 6.20 -5.29
C GLY A 149 11.84 6.97 -4.73
N PHE A 150 11.88 7.31 -3.43
CA PHE A 150 10.78 7.96 -2.73
C PHE A 150 10.31 9.22 -3.44
N HIS A 151 11.25 10.07 -3.85
CA HIS A 151 10.95 11.32 -4.54
C HIS A 151 10.22 11.10 -5.89
N THR A 152 10.74 10.22 -6.74
CA THR A 152 10.16 9.94 -8.06
C THR A 152 8.81 9.22 -7.97
N GLU A 153 8.66 8.33 -6.99
CA GLU A 153 7.40 7.63 -6.77
C GLU A 153 6.30 8.56 -6.26
N LEU A 154 6.69 9.56 -5.48
CA LEU A 154 5.77 10.59 -5.03
C LEU A 154 5.13 11.34 -6.20
N GLU A 155 5.89 11.64 -7.25
CA GLU A 155 5.38 12.28 -8.46
C GLU A 155 4.34 11.39 -9.15
N THR A 156 4.61 10.09 -9.26
CA THR A 156 3.66 9.12 -9.84
C THR A 156 2.34 9.11 -9.07
N ILE A 157 2.40 9.02 -7.75
CA ILE A 157 1.20 9.00 -6.89
C ILE A 157 0.45 10.33 -6.96
N TYR A 158 1.17 11.43 -7.04
CA TYR A 158 0.55 12.74 -7.21
C TYR A 158 -0.22 12.84 -8.53
N GLU A 159 0.33 12.31 -9.62
CA GLU A 159 -0.35 12.25 -10.92
C GLU A 159 -1.56 11.30 -10.89
N GLU A 160 -1.46 10.14 -10.26
CA GLU A 160 -2.61 9.25 -10.04
C GLU A 160 -3.73 9.95 -9.25
N LYS A 161 -3.36 10.71 -8.22
CA LYS A 161 -4.32 11.54 -7.49
C LYS A 161 -4.97 12.56 -8.40
N ASN A 162 -4.20 13.27 -9.24
CA ASN A 162 -4.75 14.25 -10.18
C ASN A 162 -5.72 13.58 -11.17
N MET A 163 -5.34 12.43 -11.74
CA MET A 163 -6.23 11.66 -12.62
C MET A 163 -7.53 11.26 -11.92
N SER A 164 -7.45 10.86 -10.65
CA SER A 164 -8.62 10.47 -9.87
C SER A 164 -9.65 11.60 -9.67
N LEU A 165 -9.19 12.85 -9.72
CA LEU A 165 -10.06 14.03 -9.57
C LEU A 165 -10.90 14.32 -10.83
N THR A 166 -10.53 13.74 -11.97
CA THR A 166 -11.27 13.87 -13.24
C THR A 166 -12.26 12.72 -13.49
N ASP A 167 -12.20 11.64 -12.70
CA ASP A 167 -13.08 10.47 -12.79
C ASP A 167 -14.39 10.74 -12.05
N ASP A 168 -15.50 10.75 -12.79
CA ASP A 168 -16.82 11.05 -12.23
C ASP A 168 -17.33 9.97 -11.27
N ASN A 169 -17.04 8.68 -11.54
CA ASN A 169 -17.39 7.61 -10.64
C ASN A 169 -16.67 7.75 -9.30
N ARG A 170 -15.38 8.14 -9.33
CA ARG A 170 -14.61 8.37 -8.11
C ARG A 170 -15.15 9.56 -7.31
N LYS A 171 -15.56 10.63 -7.97
CA LYS A 171 -16.23 11.77 -7.30
C LYS A 171 -17.53 11.33 -6.60
N VAL A 172 -18.34 10.52 -7.29
CA VAL A 172 -19.57 9.94 -6.74
C VAL A 172 -19.25 9.07 -5.52
N TYR A 173 -18.31 8.14 -5.62
CA TYR A 173 -17.88 7.29 -4.51
C TYR A 173 -17.37 8.09 -3.31
N THR A 174 -16.57 9.12 -3.53
CA THR A 174 -16.10 10.02 -2.47
C THR A 174 -17.26 10.70 -1.78
N THR A 175 -18.19 11.28 -2.56
CA THR A 175 -19.38 11.94 -2.03
C THR A 175 -20.27 10.99 -1.23
N ILE A 176 -20.45 9.75 -1.68
CA ILE A 176 -21.17 8.72 -0.93
C ILE A 176 -20.47 8.45 0.40
N GLY A 177 -19.16 8.26 0.41
CA GLY A 177 -18.39 8.07 1.63
C GLY A 177 -18.58 9.20 2.63
N GLU A 178 -18.42 10.46 2.19
CA GLU A 178 -18.59 11.66 3.02
C GLU A 178 -20.00 11.76 3.63
N VAL A 179 -21.03 11.37 2.89
CA VAL A 179 -22.41 11.42 3.35
C VAL A 179 -22.75 10.27 4.30
N LEU A 180 -22.31 9.05 3.98
CA LEU A 180 -22.63 7.88 4.79
C LEU A 180 -21.77 7.77 6.05
N TYR A 181 -20.52 8.27 6.01
CA TYR A 181 -19.53 8.10 7.07
C TYR A 181 -18.85 9.43 7.45
N PRO A 182 -19.60 10.46 7.87
CA PRO A 182 -19.06 11.79 8.12
C PRO A 182 -18.05 11.85 9.29
N ASN A 183 -18.04 10.85 10.18
CA ASN A 183 -17.11 10.78 11.30
C ASN A 183 -16.06 9.69 11.17
N HIS A 184 -16.31 8.70 10.34
CA HIS A 184 -15.41 7.57 10.12
C HIS A 184 -14.37 7.88 9.01
N PRO A 185 -13.17 7.28 9.03
CA PRO A 185 -12.19 7.42 7.95
C PRO A 185 -12.71 7.09 6.55
N TYR A 186 -13.70 6.24 6.41
CA TYR A 186 -14.34 5.93 5.11
C TYR A 186 -14.90 7.15 4.40
N GLY A 187 -15.31 8.17 5.15
CA GLY A 187 -15.79 9.42 4.57
C GLY A 187 -14.80 10.59 4.70
N LYS A 188 -13.82 10.48 5.60
CA LYS A 188 -12.85 11.56 5.86
C LYS A 188 -11.53 11.41 5.14
N GLN A 189 -11.15 10.18 4.78
CA GLN A 189 -9.86 9.86 4.19
C GLN A 189 -10.04 9.25 2.80
N SER A 190 -9.05 9.45 1.95
CA SER A 190 -8.95 8.81 0.65
C SER A 190 -7.73 7.90 0.64
N VAL A 191 -7.85 6.73 0.06
CA VAL A 191 -6.71 5.82 -0.15
C VAL A 191 -5.57 6.51 -0.89
N LEU A 192 -5.89 7.41 -1.83
CA LEU A 192 -4.91 8.22 -2.56
C LEU A 192 -4.42 9.45 -1.79
N GLY A 193 -4.92 9.67 -0.58
CA GLY A 193 -4.58 10.85 0.21
C GLY A 193 -5.11 12.16 -0.34
N THR A 194 -4.64 13.26 0.23
CA THR A 194 -4.90 14.63 -0.25
C THR A 194 -3.68 15.17 -0.98
N GLN A 195 -3.89 16.13 -1.89
CA GLN A 195 -2.77 16.82 -2.57
C GLN A 195 -1.84 17.53 -1.58
N GLU A 196 -2.39 18.07 -0.48
CA GLU A 196 -1.63 18.73 0.57
C GLU A 196 -0.71 17.75 1.30
N HIS A 197 -1.24 16.60 1.72
CA HIS A 197 -0.45 15.58 2.41
C HIS A 197 0.65 14.99 1.51
N LEU A 198 0.35 14.76 0.23
CA LEU A 198 1.33 14.29 -0.75
C LEU A 198 2.45 15.32 -1.02
N LYS A 199 2.19 16.62 -0.84
CA LYS A 199 3.23 17.67 -0.91
C LYS A 199 4.12 17.76 0.32
N ASN A 200 3.78 17.05 1.39
CA ASN A 200 4.51 17.09 2.66
C ASN A 200 4.80 15.67 3.21
N PRO A 201 5.44 14.80 2.42
CA PRO A 201 5.61 13.39 2.74
C PRO A 201 6.63 13.15 3.85
N SER A 202 6.56 11.98 4.50
CA SER A 202 7.51 11.55 5.53
C SER A 202 7.99 10.12 5.29
N ILE A 203 9.29 9.97 5.07
CA ILE A 203 9.93 8.65 4.99
C ILE A 203 9.89 7.95 6.35
N THR A 204 10.06 8.71 7.42
CA THR A 204 9.97 8.17 8.79
C THR A 204 8.58 7.59 9.07
N ASN A 205 7.50 8.26 8.67
CA ASN A 205 6.15 7.72 8.80
C ASN A 205 5.95 6.44 7.98
N VAL A 206 6.52 6.38 6.77
CA VAL A 206 6.49 5.18 5.91
C VAL A 206 7.20 3.99 6.60
N LYS A 207 8.39 4.21 7.17
CA LYS A 207 9.14 3.19 7.91
C LYS A 207 8.39 2.73 9.17
N ASN A 208 7.82 3.68 9.91
CA ASN A 208 7.01 3.37 11.08
C ASN A 208 5.77 2.55 10.71
N TYR A 209 5.11 2.88 9.60
CA TYR A 209 3.96 2.16 9.08
C TYR A 209 4.30 0.70 8.77
N HIS A 210 5.43 0.46 8.10
CA HIS A 210 5.93 -0.90 7.86
C HIS A 210 6.15 -1.66 9.17
N THR A 211 6.96 -1.10 10.08
CA THR A 211 7.29 -1.73 11.37
C THR A 211 6.06 -2.04 12.20
N GLN A 212 5.02 -1.21 12.10
CA GLN A 212 3.81 -1.32 12.90
C GLN A 212 2.82 -2.34 12.38
N TYR A 213 2.62 -2.41 11.06
CA TYR A 213 1.52 -3.15 10.44
C TYR A 213 1.94 -4.36 9.59
N TYR A 214 3.17 -4.38 9.06
CA TYR A 214 3.66 -5.47 8.21
C TYR A 214 4.33 -6.55 9.05
N VAL A 215 3.54 -7.13 9.93
CA VAL A 215 3.96 -8.09 10.96
C VAL A 215 3.08 -9.35 10.87
N PRO A 216 3.61 -10.54 11.23
CA PRO A 216 2.94 -11.81 10.93
C PRO A 216 1.56 -11.95 11.58
N ASN A 217 1.33 -11.37 12.75
CA ASN A 217 0.01 -11.36 13.39
C ASN A 217 -1.00 -10.35 12.80
N ASN A 218 -0.60 -9.60 11.76
CA ASN A 218 -1.47 -8.70 10.99
C ASN A 218 -1.50 -9.05 9.49
N MET A 219 -0.96 -10.21 9.12
CA MET A 219 -0.83 -10.64 7.72
C MET A 219 -1.42 -12.02 7.51
N ALA A 220 -1.79 -12.31 6.26
CA ALA A 220 -2.21 -13.63 5.84
C ALA A 220 -1.60 -13.96 4.47
N ILE A 221 -1.07 -15.18 4.33
CA ILE A 221 -0.65 -15.75 3.05
C ILE A 221 -1.74 -16.71 2.59
N LEU A 222 -2.37 -16.41 1.45
CA LEU A 222 -3.41 -17.23 0.85
C LEU A 222 -2.85 -17.85 -0.43
N LEU A 223 -2.99 -19.16 -0.56
CA LEU A 223 -2.46 -19.92 -1.68
C LEU A 223 -3.55 -20.81 -2.25
N SER A 224 -3.70 -20.81 -3.58
CA SER A 224 -4.62 -21.68 -4.29
C SER A 224 -3.95 -22.24 -5.53
N GLY A 225 -3.95 -23.56 -5.72
CA GLY A 225 -3.34 -24.19 -6.90
C GLY A 225 -2.73 -25.56 -6.64
N ASP A 226 -1.72 -25.91 -7.44
CA ASP A 226 -1.07 -27.21 -7.42
C ASP A 226 0.10 -27.25 -6.44
N PHE A 227 -0.14 -27.74 -5.25
CA PHE A 227 0.88 -27.96 -4.22
C PHE A 227 0.47 -29.05 -3.23
N ASP A 228 1.46 -29.53 -2.47
CA ASP A 228 1.25 -30.34 -1.27
C ASP A 228 1.17 -29.40 -0.04
N PRO A 229 0.09 -29.46 0.76
CA PRO A 229 -0.09 -28.55 1.89
C PRO A 229 1.00 -28.62 2.97
N ASP A 230 1.50 -29.82 3.29
CA ASP A 230 2.49 -29.98 4.34
C ASP A 230 3.85 -29.43 3.90
N GLN A 231 4.23 -29.69 2.65
CA GLN A 231 5.46 -29.10 2.06
C GLN A 231 5.33 -27.56 1.95
N MET A 232 4.14 -27.09 1.60
CA MET A 232 3.88 -25.65 1.51
C MET A 232 4.03 -24.96 2.86
N ILE A 233 3.46 -25.52 3.93
CA ILE A 233 3.60 -25.00 5.29
C ILE A 233 5.08 -24.96 5.68
N ALA A 234 5.82 -26.03 5.45
CA ALA A 234 7.25 -26.10 5.74
C ALA A 234 8.05 -25.05 4.96
N THR A 235 7.69 -24.79 3.69
CA THR A 235 8.34 -23.76 2.87
C THR A 235 8.04 -22.36 3.40
N ILE A 236 6.79 -22.07 3.73
CA ILE A 236 6.41 -20.76 4.30
C ILE A 236 7.10 -20.54 5.64
N ASP A 237 7.08 -21.53 6.53
CA ASP A 237 7.74 -21.46 7.83
C ASP A 237 9.26 -21.22 7.71
N LYS A 238 9.92 -21.90 6.77
CA LYS A 238 11.35 -21.71 6.49
C LYS A 238 11.73 -20.26 6.17
N TYR A 239 10.90 -19.54 5.42
CA TYR A 239 11.21 -18.19 4.94
C TYR A 239 10.57 -17.06 5.76
N PHE A 240 9.40 -17.28 6.34
CA PHE A 240 8.66 -16.27 7.09
C PHE A 240 8.62 -16.51 8.62
N GLY A 241 8.99 -17.71 9.08
CA GLY A 241 8.84 -18.12 10.48
C GLY A 241 9.69 -17.34 11.50
N ASP A 242 10.70 -16.60 11.04
CA ASP A 242 11.52 -15.73 11.88
C ASP A 242 10.94 -14.32 12.08
N MET A 243 9.87 -13.96 11.35
CA MET A 243 9.18 -12.67 11.52
C MET A 243 8.59 -12.56 12.94
N GLN A 244 8.81 -11.40 13.56
CA GLN A 244 8.34 -11.16 14.93
C GLN A 244 6.98 -10.47 14.93
N PRO A 245 6.02 -10.94 15.75
CA PRO A 245 4.73 -10.29 15.89
C PRO A 245 4.86 -8.96 16.61
N ASN A 246 3.91 -8.06 16.35
CA ASN A 246 3.74 -6.82 17.10
C ASN A 246 2.48 -6.89 17.98
N GLU A 247 2.68 -6.98 19.29
CA GLU A 247 1.57 -7.02 20.24
C GLU A 247 0.85 -5.66 20.41
N ASN A 248 1.43 -4.60 19.87
CA ASN A 248 0.95 -3.22 20.01
C ASN A 248 0.41 -2.65 18.69
N ILE A 249 -0.22 -3.47 17.84
CA ILE A 249 -0.89 -2.97 16.64
C ILE A 249 -2.03 -2.04 17.06
N PRO A 250 -2.08 -0.78 16.57
CA PRO A 250 -3.13 0.14 16.94
C PRO A 250 -4.51 -0.38 16.61
N GLN A 251 -5.37 -0.41 17.61
CA GLN A 251 -6.78 -0.70 17.42
C GLN A 251 -7.50 0.63 17.15
N LEU A 252 -8.07 0.73 15.97
CA LEU A 252 -8.86 1.90 15.60
C LEU A 252 -10.24 1.78 16.27
N ALA A 253 -10.62 2.80 17.00
CA ALA A 253 -11.95 2.95 17.59
C ALA A 253 -12.64 4.17 17.00
N PHE A 254 -13.86 3.99 16.54
CA PHE A 254 -14.67 5.05 15.95
C PHE A 254 -16.01 5.14 16.66
N GLU A 255 -16.48 6.36 16.84
CA GLU A 255 -17.84 6.57 17.32
C GLU A 255 -18.84 6.09 16.25
N PRO A 256 -19.91 5.43 16.65
CA PRO A 256 -20.96 5.02 15.73
C PRO A 256 -21.56 6.22 15.00
N GLU A 257 -21.76 6.07 13.70
CA GLU A 257 -22.41 7.10 12.92
C GLU A 257 -23.90 7.21 13.28
N ALA A 258 -24.40 8.43 13.39
CA ALA A 258 -25.82 8.66 13.66
C ALA A 258 -26.71 8.08 12.54
N PRO A 259 -27.89 7.53 12.86
CA PRO A 259 -28.82 7.03 11.84
C PRO A 259 -29.22 8.10 10.82
N ILE A 260 -29.24 7.75 9.55
CA ILE A 260 -29.75 8.62 8.48
C ILE A 260 -31.28 8.46 8.44
N THR A 261 -32.00 9.48 8.90
CA THR A 261 -33.48 9.44 9.04
C THR A 261 -34.24 10.07 7.88
N LYS A 262 -33.50 10.70 6.95
CA LYS A 262 -34.09 11.37 5.77
C LYS A 262 -33.17 11.17 4.57
N PRO A 263 -33.72 11.08 3.34
CA PRO A 263 -32.88 11.10 2.15
C PRO A 263 -31.97 12.34 2.11
N ILE A 264 -30.69 12.11 1.80
CA ILE A 264 -29.72 13.18 1.56
C ILE A 264 -29.44 13.15 0.05
N VAL A 265 -29.70 14.26 -0.63
CA VAL A 265 -29.44 14.38 -2.07
C VAL A 265 -28.18 15.19 -2.27
N LYS A 266 -27.29 14.67 -3.10
CA LYS A 266 -26.07 15.35 -3.55
C LYS A 266 -26.03 15.31 -5.07
N GLU A 267 -25.52 16.36 -5.67
CA GLU A 267 -25.30 16.46 -7.11
C GLU A 267 -23.79 16.49 -7.35
N VAL A 268 -23.33 15.59 -8.21
CA VAL A 268 -21.92 15.51 -8.66
C VAL A 268 -21.89 15.87 -10.14
N TYR A 269 -21.05 16.82 -10.50
CA TYR A 269 -20.95 17.32 -11.88
C TYR A 269 -19.70 16.77 -12.56
N GLY A 270 -19.86 16.31 -13.79
CA GLY A 270 -18.81 15.80 -14.64
C GLY A 270 -19.25 15.65 -16.10
N PRO A 271 -18.32 15.23 -16.98
CA PRO A 271 -18.61 15.06 -18.41
C PRO A 271 -19.36 13.77 -18.75
N ASP A 272 -19.47 12.81 -17.83
CA ASP A 272 -20.11 11.52 -18.09
C ASP A 272 -21.65 11.64 -18.22
N ALA A 273 -22.27 10.60 -18.77
CA ALA A 273 -23.72 10.53 -18.88
C ALA A 273 -24.40 10.61 -17.51
N ALA A 274 -25.48 11.39 -17.42
CA ALA A 274 -26.24 11.54 -16.18
C ALA A 274 -26.75 10.19 -15.67
N ASN A 275 -26.53 9.92 -14.40
CA ASN A 275 -27.02 8.73 -13.70
C ASN A 275 -27.54 9.09 -12.31
N VAL A 276 -28.20 8.14 -11.66
CA VAL A 276 -28.66 8.25 -10.27
C VAL A 276 -28.10 7.06 -9.50
N THR A 277 -27.36 7.35 -8.45
CA THR A 277 -26.86 6.34 -7.53
C THR A 277 -27.60 6.43 -6.21
N LEU A 278 -28.09 5.28 -5.73
CA LEU A 278 -28.72 5.15 -4.42
C LEU A 278 -27.77 4.38 -3.51
N ALA A 279 -27.56 4.88 -2.29
CA ALA A 279 -26.65 4.26 -1.33
C ALA A 279 -27.26 4.24 0.08
N TRP A 280 -27.02 3.15 0.79
CA TRP A 280 -27.46 2.94 2.17
C TRP A 280 -26.30 2.48 3.02
N ARG A 281 -26.34 2.82 4.29
CA ARG A 281 -25.45 2.21 5.28
C ARG A 281 -26.20 1.06 5.94
N THR A 282 -25.56 -0.10 5.95
CA THR A 282 -26.04 -1.32 6.58
C THR A 282 -25.14 -1.69 7.75
N ASP A 283 -25.45 -2.76 8.45
CA ASP A 283 -24.51 -3.37 9.39
C ASP A 283 -23.26 -3.91 8.69
N ASN A 284 -22.26 -4.32 9.47
CA ASN A 284 -20.99 -4.79 8.90
C ASN A 284 -21.17 -6.14 8.17
N ALA A 285 -20.22 -6.46 7.28
CA ALA A 285 -20.25 -7.68 6.48
C ALA A 285 -20.18 -9.01 7.28
N ALA A 286 -19.93 -8.94 8.59
CA ALA A 286 -19.95 -10.09 9.49
C ALA A 286 -21.24 -10.14 10.34
N SER A 287 -22.21 -9.27 10.09
CA SER A 287 -23.52 -9.31 10.74
C SER A 287 -24.38 -10.45 10.18
N ASP A 288 -25.33 -10.93 10.98
CA ASP A 288 -26.28 -11.99 10.57
C ASP A 288 -27.14 -11.57 9.35
N ASP A 289 -27.31 -10.28 9.15
CA ASP A 289 -28.10 -9.71 8.05
C ASP A 289 -27.28 -9.52 6.75
N ALA A 290 -25.96 -9.71 6.76
CA ALA A 290 -25.10 -9.49 5.60
C ALA A 290 -25.43 -10.38 4.40
N GLU A 291 -25.99 -11.59 4.64
CA GLU A 291 -26.43 -12.50 3.58
C GLU A 291 -27.77 -12.10 2.94
N CYS A 292 -28.48 -11.15 3.54
CA CYS A 292 -29.78 -10.67 3.05
C CYS A 292 -29.67 -9.46 2.12
N LEU A 293 -28.47 -8.94 1.89
CA LEU A 293 -28.15 -7.75 1.08
C LEU A 293 -27.44 -8.10 -0.21
#